data_9bf45d421561c988ea61dd1e50624247
#
_entry.id   9bf45d421561c988ea61dd1e50624247
#
_cell.length_a   1.000
_cell.length_b   1.000
_cell.length_c   1.000
_cell.angle_alpha   90.00
_cell.angle_beta   90.00
_cell.angle_gamma   90.00
#
_symmetry.space_group_name_H-M   'P 1'
#
loop_
_entity.id
_entity.type
_entity.pdbx_description
1 polymer ?
#
loop_
_entity_poly.entity_id
_entity_poly.type
_entity_poly.pdbx_seq_one_letter_code
_entity_poly.pdbx_strand_id
1 'polypeptide(L)'
;DGTEYPLFLNKGNKIQIKGSMAELSSLQISGNAPNKELTDFNQELKGLGTPSGKALEEKAENFITEHPASLVSIYLLDKYFVQNPQPDLTQIQKLADRMTGELKDRPFMDALLNRIKEEEKVAVGKSAPYFRLRNAEDKDISRSNFKDQYLLIQFWASWDTVSRANNAMFRRIYKKEQKNKNFALLGVSLDLDKKKWQETIKADTLKWEQACDFSGWSGEIIKQFAIQTLPTNILLSPTGRIEGKNLDEKAIENKLKEIAEKEKEKSLTTNH
;
A
#
# COMPACT_ATOMS: atom_id res chain seq x y z
N ASP A 1 -1.34 -19.88 2.79
CA ASP A 1 -0.46 -19.13 1.86
C ASP A 1 -1.14 -19.05 0.51
N GLY A 2 -1.62 -17.85 0.14
CA GLY A 2 -2.27 -17.61 -1.15
C GLY A 2 -1.25 -17.40 -2.27
N THR A 3 -0.36 -18.37 -2.49
CA THR A 3 0.57 -18.32 -3.62
C THR A 3 -0.20 -18.56 -4.91
N GLU A 4 -0.27 -17.57 -5.79
CA GLU A 4 -0.94 -17.65 -7.07
C GLU A 4 0.07 -17.81 -8.20
N TYR A 5 -0.28 -18.59 -9.22
CA TYR A 5 0.45 -18.67 -10.47
C TYR A 5 -0.45 -18.25 -11.61
N PRO A 6 -0.13 -17.17 -12.35
CA PRO A 6 -0.98 -16.67 -13.41
C PRO A 6 -0.99 -17.61 -14.62
N LEU A 7 -2.14 -17.76 -15.26
CA LEU A 7 -2.33 -18.45 -16.52
C LEU A 7 -2.84 -17.49 -17.57
N PHE A 8 -2.14 -17.42 -18.70
CA PHE A 8 -2.54 -16.63 -19.86
C PHE A 8 -3.34 -17.51 -20.82
N LEU A 9 -4.61 -17.17 -21.01
CA LEU A 9 -5.54 -17.98 -21.79
C LEU A 9 -6.18 -17.16 -22.91
N ASN A 10 -6.16 -17.69 -24.12
CA ASN A 10 -6.93 -17.20 -25.24
C ASN A 10 -7.81 -18.32 -25.81
N LYS A 11 -8.91 -17.95 -26.48
CA LYS A 11 -9.80 -18.91 -27.15
C LYS A 11 -8.98 -19.80 -28.09
N GLY A 12 -9.14 -21.12 -27.93
CA GLY A 12 -8.45 -22.11 -28.77
C GLY A 12 -7.08 -22.58 -28.26
N ASN A 13 -6.52 -21.98 -27.20
CA ASN A 13 -5.28 -22.48 -26.62
C ASN A 13 -5.46 -23.87 -26.00
N LYS A 14 -4.46 -24.72 -26.21
CA LYS A 14 -4.31 -26.02 -25.53
C LYS A 14 -3.14 -25.91 -24.56
N ILE A 15 -3.45 -25.65 -23.30
CA ILE A 15 -2.44 -25.44 -22.27
C ILE A 15 -2.05 -26.78 -21.63
N GLN A 16 -0.75 -27.00 -21.51
CA GLN A 16 -0.18 -28.14 -20.79
C GLN A 16 0.51 -27.62 -19.53
N ILE A 17 0.20 -28.24 -18.38
CA ILE A 17 0.78 -27.92 -17.09
C ILE A 17 1.49 -29.17 -16.59
N LYS A 18 2.79 -29.05 -16.27
CA LYS A 18 3.63 -30.11 -15.70
C LYS A 18 4.29 -29.59 -14.42
N GLY A 19 4.30 -30.39 -13.38
CA GLY A 19 4.92 -30.05 -12.09
C GLY A 19 4.07 -30.45 -10.90
N SER A 20 4.43 -29.96 -9.73
CA SER A 20 3.74 -30.25 -8.47
C SER A 20 3.01 -29.01 -7.96
N MET A 21 1.77 -29.17 -7.52
CA MET A 21 1.01 -28.11 -6.84
C MET A 21 1.60 -27.71 -5.48
N ALA A 22 2.48 -28.56 -4.92
CA ALA A 22 3.20 -28.23 -3.69
C ALA A 22 4.30 -27.17 -3.91
N GLU A 23 4.74 -26.96 -5.16
CA GLU A 23 5.77 -26.00 -5.52
C GLU A 23 5.37 -25.28 -6.83
N LEU A 24 4.49 -24.29 -6.70
CA LEU A 24 3.96 -23.54 -7.85
C LEU A 24 5.05 -22.90 -8.72
N SER A 25 6.14 -22.44 -8.12
CA SER A 25 7.28 -21.87 -8.85
C SER A 25 7.99 -22.89 -9.77
N SER A 26 7.75 -24.19 -9.60
CA SER A 26 8.32 -25.26 -10.42
C SER A 26 7.43 -25.68 -11.60
N LEU A 27 6.24 -25.12 -11.70
CA LEU A 27 5.31 -25.43 -12.78
C LEU A 27 5.90 -25.04 -14.13
N GLN A 28 5.84 -25.98 -15.07
CA GLN A 28 6.15 -25.75 -16.47
C GLN A 28 4.84 -25.64 -17.24
N ILE A 29 4.54 -24.47 -17.75
CA ILE A 29 3.30 -24.20 -18.44
C ILE A 29 3.63 -23.84 -19.88
N SER A 30 2.96 -24.51 -20.81
CA SER A 30 3.17 -24.34 -22.26
C SER A 30 1.83 -24.35 -23.00
N GLY A 31 1.88 -24.11 -24.31
CA GLY A 31 0.69 -24.06 -25.18
C GLY A 31 0.40 -22.69 -25.75
N ASN A 32 1.07 -21.65 -25.26
CA ASN A 32 1.15 -20.31 -25.88
C ASN A 32 2.42 -19.58 -25.43
N ALA A 33 2.77 -18.49 -26.10
CA ALA A 33 3.99 -17.75 -25.82
C ALA A 33 4.05 -17.16 -24.40
N PRO A 34 3.03 -16.47 -23.86
CA PRO A 34 3.13 -15.87 -22.52
C PRO A 34 3.35 -16.91 -21.40
N ASN A 35 2.70 -18.08 -21.48
CA ASN A 35 2.92 -19.11 -20.46
C ASN A 35 4.34 -19.70 -20.53
N LYS A 36 4.88 -19.86 -21.74
CA LYS A 36 6.26 -20.29 -21.91
C LYS A 36 7.24 -19.25 -21.40
N GLU A 37 7.07 -18.00 -21.75
CA GLU A 37 7.91 -16.88 -21.32
C GLU A 37 7.95 -16.77 -19.79
N LEU A 38 6.80 -16.87 -19.10
CA LEU A 38 6.75 -16.86 -17.65
C LEU A 38 7.42 -18.10 -17.04
N THR A 39 7.28 -19.26 -17.66
CA THR A 39 7.96 -20.48 -17.22
C THR A 39 9.48 -20.31 -17.30
N ASP A 40 9.98 -19.82 -18.43
CA ASP A 40 11.41 -19.56 -18.67
C ASP A 40 11.95 -18.53 -17.66
N PHE A 41 11.24 -17.42 -17.45
CA PHE A 41 11.58 -16.40 -16.45
C PHE A 41 11.69 -16.98 -15.05
N ASN A 42 10.73 -17.80 -14.62
CA ASN A 42 10.76 -18.43 -13.30
C ASN A 42 11.90 -19.45 -13.16
N GLN A 43 12.24 -20.18 -14.23
CA GLN A 43 13.38 -21.10 -14.22
C GLN A 43 14.71 -20.35 -14.06
N GLU A 44 14.86 -19.20 -14.74
CA GLU A 44 16.06 -18.36 -14.58
C GLU A 44 16.16 -17.80 -13.16
N LEU A 45 15.03 -17.39 -12.55
CA LEU A 45 15.03 -16.97 -11.12
C LEU A 45 15.49 -18.10 -10.18
N LYS A 46 15.09 -19.33 -10.41
CA LYS A 46 15.55 -20.48 -9.62
C LYS A 46 17.06 -20.69 -9.72
N GLY A 47 17.64 -20.45 -10.88
CA GLY A 47 19.07 -20.52 -11.09
C GLY A 47 19.87 -19.52 -10.24
N LEU A 48 19.24 -18.45 -9.75
CA LEU A 48 19.85 -17.43 -8.88
C LEU A 48 19.78 -17.79 -7.38
N GLY A 49 19.19 -18.91 -7.01
CA GLY A 49 19.00 -19.32 -5.61
C GLY A 49 17.90 -18.51 -4.91
N THR A 50 18.25 -17.77 -3.84
CA THR A 50 17.31 -16.88 -3.13
C THR A 50 17.69 -15.42 -3.44
N PRO A 51 17.19 -14.85 -4.56
CA PRO A 51 17.56 -13.50 -4.97
C PRO A 51 16.97 -12.46 -4.02
N SER A 52 17.69 -11.36 -3.80
CA SER A 52 17.16 -10.19 -3.08
C SER A 52 16.02 -9.54 -3.85
N GLY A 53 15.15 -8.77 -3.17
CA GLY A 53 14.08 -8.01 -3.82
C GLY A 53 14.59 -7.16 -4.98
N LYS A 54 15.74 -6.49 -4.80
CA LYS A 54 16.38 -5.67 -5.84
C LYS A 54 16.82 -6.50 -7.06
N ALA A 55 17.38 -7.70 -6.88
CA ALA A 55 17.76 -8.57 -7.97
C ALA A 55 16.52 -9.08 -8.76
N LEU A 56 15.41 -9.29 -8.07
CA LEU A 56 14.13 -9.63 -8.69
C LEU A 56 13.59 -8.47 -9.55
N GLU A 57 13.66 -7.25 -9.04
CA GLU A 57 13.27 -6.03 -9.78
C GLU A 57 14.14 -5.83 -11.02
N GLU A 58 15.46 -5.94 -10.92
CA GLU A 58 16.38 -5.84 -12.06
C GLU A 58 16.07 -6.89 -13.13
N LYS A 59 15.82 -8.14 -12.75
CA LYS A 59 15.47 -9.21 -13.68
C LYS A 59 14.13 -8.94 -14.36
N ALA A 60 13.14 -8.47 -13.63
CA ALA A 60 11.84 -8.11 -14.17
C ALA A 60 11.94 -6.87 -15.10
N GLU A 61 12.73 -5.85 -14.75
CA GLU A 61 12.97 -4.68 -15.62
C GLU A 61 13.62 -5.08 -16.96
N ASN A 62 14.62 -5.96 -16.91
CA ASN A 62 15.27 -6.48 -18.11
C ASN A 62 14.25 -7.21 -19.01
N PHE A 63 13.47 -8.13 -18.42
CA PHE A 63 12.42 -8.84 -19.16
C PHE A 63 11.42 -7.88 -19.81
N ILE A 64 10.89 -6.91 -19.07
CA ILE A 64 9.93 -5.91 -19.57
C ILE A 64 10.54 -5.12 -20.73
N THR A 65 11.82 -4.79 -20.65
CA THR A 65 12.54 -4.03 -21.68
C THR A 65 12.75 -4.85 -22.96
N GLU A 66 13.06 -6.13 -22.83
CA GLU A 66 13.31 -7.05 -23.96
C GLU A 66 12.02 -7.58 -24.58
N HIS A 67 10.92 -7.63 -23.83
CA HIS A 67 9.63 -8.18 -24.25
C HIS A 67 8.47 -7.17 -24.11
N PRO A 68 8.54 -5.99 -24.74
CA PRO A 68 7.57 -4.90 -24.52
C PRO A 68 6.15 -5.21 -25.01
N ALA A 69 5.98 -6.26 -25.79
CA ALA A 69 4.67 -6.72 -26.31
C ALA A 69 4.09 -7.91 -25.51
N SER A 70 4.83 -8.44 -24.54
CA SER A 70 4.40 -9.63 -23.79
C SER A 70 3.41 -9.30 -22.66
N LEU A 71 2.36 -10.11 -22.53
CA LEU A 71 1.45 -10.06 -21.37
C LEU A 71 2.18 -10.33 -20.04
N VAL A 72 3.28 -11.07 -20.08
CA VAL A 72 4.13 -11.32 -18.92
C VAL A 72 4.75 -10.03 -18.41
N SER A 73 5.10 -9.09 -19.31
CA SER A 73 5.64 -7.78 -18.91
C SER A 73 4.67 -6.98 -18.05
N ILE A 74 3.37 -7.01 -18.36
CA ILE A 74 2.34 -6.38 -17.51
C ILE A 74 2.28 -7.05 -16.13
N TYR A 75 2.29 -8.39 -16.10
CA TYR A 75 2.27 -9.15 -14.86
C TYR A 75 3.50 -8.88 -13.99
N LEU A 76 4.70 -8.83 -14.58
CA LEU A 76 5.93 -8.56 -13.85
C LEU A 76 5.99 -7.11 -13.35
N LEU A 77 5.47 -6.15 -14.13
CA LEU A 77 5.33 -4.76 -13.70
C LEU A 77 4.44 -4.67 -12.45
N ASP A 78 3.28 -5.31 -12.48
CA ASP A 78 2.38 -5.30 -11.32
C ASP A 78 3.03 -5.98 -10.12
N LYS A 79 3.53 -7.21 -10.28
CA LYS A 79 4.05 -8.02 -9.19
C LYS A 79 5.27 -7.43 -8.49
N TYR A 80 6.25 -6.93 -9.23
CA TYR A 80 7.55 -6.54 -8.66
C TYR A 80 7.68 -5.04 -8.41
N PHE A 81 6.88 -4.21 -9.08
CA PHE A 81 6.99 -2.76 -8.94
C PHE A 81 5.74 -2.13 -8.30
N VAL A 82 4.54 -2.46 -8.80
CA VAL A 82 3.30 -1.84 -8.32
C VAL A 82 2.88 -2.36 -6.95
N GLN A 83 3.05 -3.66 -6.69
CA GLN A 83 2.75 -4.29 -5.40
C GLN A 83 3.86 -4.10 -4.35
N ASN A 84 4.94 -3.40 -4.70
CA ASN A 84 5.98 -3.04 -3.72
C ASN A 84 5.36 -2.16 -2.62
N PRO A 85 5.65 -2.40 -1.34
CA PRO A 85 5.15 -1.56 -0.23
C PRO A 85 5.54 -0.08 -0.35
N GLN A 86 6.62 0.22 -1.09
CA GLN A 86 7.08 1.58 -1.40
C GLN A 86 7.35 1.68 -2.91
N PRO A 87 6.30 1.78 -3.75
CA PRO A 87 6.46 1.75 -5.19
C PRO A 87 7.14 3.01 -5.71
N ASP A 88 8.12 2.86 -6.59
CA ASP A 88 8.67 3.98 -7.36
C ASP A 88 7.76 4.26 -8.57
N LEU A 89 6.88 5.24 -8.41
CA LEU A 89 5.89 5.59 -9.43
C LEU A 89 6.55 6.09 -10.72
N THR A 90 7.71 6.72 -10.64
CA THR A 90 8.47 7.19 -11.81
C THR A 90 9.00 6.01 -12.61
N GLN A 91 9.58 5.02 -11.92
CA GLN A 91 10.07 3.80 -12.57
C GLN A 91 8.92 3.00 -13.20
N ILE A 92 7.81 2.86 -12.49
CA ILE A 92 6.61 2.16 -13.00
C ILE A 92 6.09 2.83 -14.27
N GLN A 93 5.94 4.16 -14.26
CA GLN A 93 5.51 4.92 -15.43
C GLN A 93 6.47 4.71 -16.62
N LYS A 94 7.78 4.81 -16.38
CA LYS A 94 8.82 4.60 -17.39
C LYS A 94 8.75 3.21 -18.02
N LEU A 95 8.52 2.16 -17.22
CA LEU A 95 8.37 0.79 -17.70
C LEU A 95 7.07 0.58 -18.48
N ALA A 96 5.96 1.14 -17.98
CA ALA A 96 4.68 1.12 -18.69
C ALA A 96 4.74 1.83 -20.05
N ASP A 97 5.49 2.94 -20.15
CA ASP A 97 5.66 3.69 -21.39
C ASP A 97 6.46 2.93 -22.47
N ARG A 98 7.30 1.97 -22.06
CA ARG A 98 8.03 1.09 -22.98
C ARG A 98 7.16 0.03 -23.63
N MET A 99 6.02 -0.30 -23.02
CA MET A 99 5.13 -1.32 -23.57
C MET A 99 4.51 -0.87 -24.88
N THR A 100 4.25 -1.82 -25.78
CA THR A 100 3.68 -1.53 -27.11
C THR A 100 2.20 -1.17 -27.05
N GLY A 101 1.67 -0.52 -28.09
CA GLY A 101 0.30 -0.01 -28.17
C GLY A 101 -0.77 -1.03 -27.83
N GLU A 102 -0.67 -2.27 -28.33
CA GLU A 102 -1.64 -3.34 -28.04
C GLU A 102 -1.77 -3.68 -26.56
N LEU A 103 -0.70 -3.52 -25.77
CA LEU A 103 -0.74 -3.68 -24.33
C LEU A 103 -1.29 -2.44 -23.63
N LYS A 104 -0.96 -1.24 -24.13
CA LYS A 104 -1.47 0.03 -23.60
C LYS A 104 -2.97 0.17 -23.72
N ASP A 105 -3.56 -0.36 -24.77
CA ASP A 105 -5.00 -0.31 -25.05
C ASP A 105 -5.82 -1.33 -24.23
N ARG A 106 -5.19 -2.05 -23.31
CA ARG A 106 -5.88 -3.02 -22.46
C ARG A 106 -6.48 -2.35 -21.24
N PRO A 107 -7.73 -2.69 -20.86
CA PRO A 107 -8.39 -2.13 -19.68
C PRO A 107 -7.56 -2.26 -18.38
N PHE A 108 -6.75 -3.31 -18.27
CA PHE A 108 -5.84 -3.50 -17.14
C PHE A 108 -4.76 -2.41 -17.08
N MET A 109 -4.18 -2.04 -18.22
CA MET A 109 -3.17 -0.97 -18.26
C MET A 109 -3.77 0.39 -17.92
N ASP A 110 -4.96 0.69 -18.43
CA ASP A 110 -5.69 1.91 -18.06
C ASP A 110 -5.95 1.97 -16.56
N ALA A 111 -6.42 0.86 -15.98
CA ALA A 111 -6.67 0.76 -14.55
C ALA A 111 -5.37 0.94 -13.75
N LEU A 112 -4.26 0.33 -14.18
CA LEU A 112 -2.95 0.45 -13.57
C LEU A 112 -2.42 1.89 -13.63
N LEU A 113 -2.44 2.52 -14.79
CA LEU A 113 -1.96 3.89 -14.98
C LEU A 113 -2.82 4.90 -14.21
N ASN A 114 -4.13 4.69 -14.15
CA ASN A 114 -5.02 5.51 -13.33
C ASN A 114 -4.70 5.35 -11.84
N ARG A 115 -4.45 4.12 -11.36
CA ARG A 115 -4.01 3.87 -9.98
C ARG A 115 -2.72 4.61 -9.65
N ILE A 116 -1.71 4.54 -10.52
CA ILE A 116 -0.44 5.25 -10.36
C ILE A 116 -0.68 6.75 -10.23
N LYS A 117 -1.50 7.34 -11.10
CA LYS A 117 -1.84 8.77 -11.03
C LYS A 117 -2.52 9.16 -9.73
N GLU A 118 -3.43 8.33 -9.22
CA GLU A 118 -4.07 8.59 -7.92
C GLU A 118 -3.07 8.47 -6.76
N GLU A 119 -2.18 7.48 -6.79
CA GLU A 119 -1.12 7.32 -5.78
C GLU A 119 -0.11 8.48 -5.81
N GLU A 120 0.23 9.02 -6.98
CA GLU A 120 1.10 10.20 -7.10
C GLU A 120 0.52 11.45 -6.42
N LYS A 121 -0.81 11.62 -6.45
CA LYS A 121 -1.47 12.75 -5.77
C LYS A 121 -1.24 12.73 -4.26
N VAL A 122 -1.05 11.54 -3.70
CA VAL A 122 -0.87 11.28 -2.27
C VAL A 122 0.51 10.69 -1.95
N ALA A 123 1.50 10.95 -2.78
CA ALA A 123 2.87 10.56 -2.52
C ALA A 123 3.48 11.37 -1.35
N VAL A 124 4.54 10.84 -0.74
CA VAL A 124 5.30 11.54 0.30
C VAL A 124 5.76 12.91 -0.22
N GLY A 125 5.58 13.95 0.58
CA GLY A 125 5.85 15.33 0.21
C GLY A 125 4.67 16.06 -0.43
N LYS A 126 3.59 15.42 -0.82
CA LYS A 126 2.36 16.04 -1.32
C LYS A 126 1.44 16.48 -0.17
N SER A 127 0.53 17.41 -0.46
CA SER A 127 -0.53 17.78 0.48
C SER A 127 -1.57 16.65 0.56
N ALA A 128 -1.91 16.26 1.77
CA ALA A 128 -2.96 15.27 1.99
C ALA A 128 -4.33 15.82 1.57
N PRO A 129 -5.21 14.99 1.01
CA PRO A 129 -6.60 15.35 0.77
C PRO A 129 -7.31 15.80 2.04
N TYR A 130 -8.31 16.67 1.89
CA TYR A 130 -9.21 16.97 2.98
C TYR A 130 -10.19 15.80 3.19
N PHE A 131 -10.47 15.48 4.45
CA PHE A 131 -11.45 14.46 4.79
C PHE A 131 -12.41 14.97 5.87
N ARG A 132 -13.62 14.40 5.88
CA ARG A 132 -14.62 14.57 6.93
C ARG A 132 -15.32 13.24 7.15
N LEU A 133 -15.32 12.75 8.37
CA LEU A 133 -15.88 11.47 8.78
C LEU A 133 -16.72 11.65 10.03
N ARG A 134 -17.35 10.59 10.48
CA ARG A 134 -17.97 10.49 11.80
C ARG A 134 -17.15 9.61 12.72
N ASN A 135 -16.96 10.06 13.95
CA ASN A 135 -16.27 9.28 14.96
C ASN A 135 -17.22 8.29 15.69
N ALA A 136 -16.69 7.57 16.68
CA ALA A 136 -17.45 6.56 17.42
C ALA A 136 -18.63 7.15 18.23
N GLU A 137 -18.57 8.44 18.59
CA GLU A 137 -19.63 9.20 19.28
C GLU A 137 -20.54 9.94 18.30
N ASP A 138 -20.47 9.64 17.00
CA ASP A 138 -21.28 10.25 15.93
C ASP A 138 -21.03 11.76 15.73
N LYS A 139 -19.84 12.24 16.14
CA LYS A 139 -19.40 13.61 15.93
C LYS A 139 -18.58 13.73 14.65
N ASP A 140 -18.67 14.88 13.99
CA ASP A 140 -17.85 15.18 12.84
C ASP A 140 -16.37 15.25 13.23
N ILE A 141 -15.53 14.54 12.48
CA ILE A 141 -14.09 14.58 12.57
C ILE A 141 -13.48 14.87 11.22
N SER A 142 -12.51 15.74 11.20
CA SER A 142 -11.81 16.17 10.00
C SER A 142 -10.35 16.50 10.34
N ARG A 143 -9.54 16.78 9.33
CA ARG A 143 -8.17 17.19 9.57
C ARG A 143 -8.05 18.43 10.48
N SER A 144 -9.01 19.36 10.46
CA SER A 144 -9.00 20.56 11.30
C SER A 144 -9.08 20.27 12.81
N ASN A 145 -9.57 19.10 13.20
CA ASN A 145 -9.57 18.67 14.62
C ASN A 145 -8.15 18.37 15.14
N PHE A 146 -7.19 18.17 14.24
CA PHE A 146 -5.78 17.86 14.50
C PHE A 146 -4.86 19.00 14.06
N LYS A 147 -5.36 20.25 14.10
CA LYS A 147 -4.58 21.41 13.72
C LYS A 147 -3.31 21.50 14.58
N ASP A 148 -2.22 21.88 13.95
CA ASP A 148 -0.90 22.05 14.59
C ASP A 148 -0.27 20.76 15.15
N GLN A 149 -0.84 19.58 14.81
CA GLN A 149 -0.33 18.28 15.22
C GLN A 149 0.18 17.47 14.03
N TYR A 150 1.18 16.64 14.27
CA TYR A 150 1.45 15.50 13.39
C TYR A 150 0.34 14.47 13.55
N LEU A 151 -0.29 14.06 12.48
CA LEU A 151 -1.41 13.14 12.49
C LEU A 151 -1.02 11.82 11.84
N LEU A 152 -0.96 10.76 12.63
CA LEU A 152 -0.82 9.39 12.12
C LEU A 152 -2.21 8.81 11.87
N ILE A 153 -2.54 8.56 10.61
CA ILE A 153 -3.80 7.93 10.21
C ILE A 153 -3.54 6.45 10.00
N GLN A 154 -4.25 5.59 10.73
CA GLN A 154 -4.27 4.15 10.53
C GLN A 154 -5.53 3.77 9.77
N PHE A 155 -5.40 3.10 8.62
CA PHE A 155 -6.52 2.47 7.91
C PHE A 155 -6.58 1.00 8.29
N TRP A 156 -7.75 0.54 8.72
CA TRP A 156 -7.96 -0.79 9.28
C TRP A 156 -9.39 -1.29 9.08
N ALA A 157 -9.68 -2.54 9.46
CA ALA A 157 -11.05 -3.04 9.53
C ALA A 157 -11.19 -4.13 10.61
N SER A 158 -12.38 -4.27 11.17
CA SER A 158 -12.68 -5.26 12.19
C SER A 158 -12.65 -6.71 11.66
N TRP A 159 -12.94 -6.89 10.40
CA TRP A 159 -12.91 -8.17 9.69
C TRP A 159 -11.52 -8.56 9.18
N ASP A 160 -10.55 -7.63 9.13
CA ASP A 160 -9.19 -7.90 8.68
C ASP A 160 -8.28 -8.32 9.84
N THR A 161 -7.89 -9.59 9.84
CA THR A 161 -7.09 -10.19 10.92
C THR A 161 -5.70 -9.56 11.01
N VAL A 162 -5.11 -9.13 9.90
CA VAL A 162 -3.78 -8.49 9.85
C VAL A 162 -3.83 -7.10 10.46
N SER A 163 -4.86 -6.31 10.12
CA SER A 163 -5.12 -5.00 10.76
C SER A 163 -5.28 -5.14 12.27
N ARG A 164 -6.06 -6.12 12.73
CA ARG A 164 -6.28 -6.36 14.15
C ARG A 164 -5.00 -6.76 14.88
N ALA A 165 -4.18 -7.62 14.29
CA ALA A 165 -2.86 -7.96 14.84
C ALA A 165 -1.97 -6.69 14.93
N ASN A 166 -2.02 -5.83 13.91
CA ASN A 166 -1.25 -4.58 13.85
C ASN A 166 -1.72 -3.52 14.86
N ASN A 167 -2.95 -3.61 15.37
CA ASN A 167 -3.46 -2.73 16.44
C ASN A 167 -2.57 -2.77 17.71
N ALA A 168 -1.84 -3.86 17.94
CA ALA A 168 -0.89 -3.95 19.06
C ALA A 168 0.24 -2.91 18.94
N MET A 169 0.76 -2.68 17.75
CA MET A 169 1.75 -1.65 17.46
C MET A 169 1.18 -0.25 17.76
N PHE A 170 0.01 0.06 17.23
CA PHE A 170 -0.62 1.38 17.46
C PHE A 170 -0.96 1.63 18.93
N ARG A 171 -1.33 0.60 19.70
CA ARG A 171 -1.51 0.73 21.17
C ARG A 171 -0.21 1.12 21.85
N ARG A 172 0.95 0.56 21.46
CA ARG A 172 2.25 0.93 22.05
C ARG A 172 2.62 2.37 21.71
N ILE A 173 2.47 2.76 20.44
CA ILE A 173 2.70 4.14 19.99
C ILE A 173 1.79 5.11 20.75
N TYR A 174 0.48 4.83 20.78
CA TYR A 174 -0.48 5.68 21.50
C TYR A 174 -0.14 5.83 22.98
N LYS A 175 0.17 4.73 23.68
CA LYS A 175 0.55 4.76 25.10
C LYS A 175 1.77 5.65 25.34
N LYS A 176 2.73 5.66 24.43
CA LYS A 176 3.95 6.46 24.51
C LYS A 176 3.67 7.93 24.22
N GLU A 177 2.85 8.22 23.22
CA GLU A 177 2.65 9.56 22.68
C GLU A 177 1.36 10.26 23.17
N GLN A 178 0.49 9.63 23.96
CA GLN A 178 -0.80 10.19 24.38
C GLN A 178 -0.72 11.52 25.14
N LYS A 179 0.44 11.88 25.69
CA LYS A 179 0.70 13.16 26.36
C LYS A 179 1.40 14.17 25.45
N ASN A 180 1.81 13.75 24.26
CA ASN A 180 2.45 14.61 23.27
C ASN A 180 1.39 15.48 22.58
N LYS A 181 1.38 16.77 22.91
CA LYS A 181 0.40 17.73 22.35
C LYS A 181 0.58 17.98 20.85
N ASN A 182 1.73 17.62 20.31
CA ASN A 182 2.08 17.83 18.89
C ASN A 182 1.82 16.58 18.03
N PHE A 183 1.24 15.51 18.63
CA PHE A 183 0.96 14.27 17.93
C PHE A 183 -0.47 13.80 18.19
N ALA A 184 -1.11 13.29 17.14
CA ALA A 184 -2.41 12.64 17.21
C ALA A 184 -2.42 11.35 16.40
N LEU A 185 -3.24 10.41 16.83
CA LEU A 185 -3.51 9.15 16.16
C LEU A 185 -5.00 9.07 15.82
N LEU A 186 -5.32 8.74 14.56
CA LEU A 186 -6.68 8.53 14.05
C LEU A 186 -6.78 7.15 13.42
N GLY A 187 -7.71 6.33 13.88
CA GLY A 187 -8.10 5.10 13.19
C GLY A 187 -9.24 5.37 12.22
N VAL A 188 -9.05 5.06 10.97
CA VAL A 188 -10.09 5.10 9.92
C VAL A 188 -10.43 3.68 9.54
N SER A 189 -11.66 3.28 9.81
CA SER A 189 -12.12 1.92 9.54
C SER A 189 -12.83 1.80 8.20
N LEU A 190 -12.63 0.65 7.53
CA LEU A 190 -13.33 0.22 6.33
C LEU A 190 -14.51 -0.73 6.64
N ASP A 191 -15.04 -0.66 7.85
CA ASP A 191 -16.18 -1.48 8.22
C ASP A 191 -17.48 -1.02 7.53
N LEU A 192 -18.36 -1.98 7.27
CA LEU A 192 -19.74 -1.74 6.78
C LEU A 192 -20.76 -1.84 7.92
N ASP A 193 -20.37 -2.45 9.06
CA ASP A 193 -21.22 -2.76 10.20
C ASP A 193 -20.76 -1.95 11.43
N LYS A 194 -21.54 -0.96 11.80
CA LYS A 194 -21.27 -0.08 12.96
C LYS A 194 -21.12 -0.85 14.26
N LYS A 195 -21.93 -1.88 14.46
CA LYS A 195 -21.92 -2.66 15.71
C LYS A 195 -20.62 -3.45 15.85
N LYS A 196 -20.26 -4.20 14.80
CA LYS A 196 -18.99 -4.97 14.78
C LYS A 196 -17.78 -4.07 14.95
N TRP A 197 -17.76 -2.92 14.29
CA TRP A 197 -16.72 -1.91 14.44
C TRP A 197 -16.58 -1.45 15.90
N GLN A 198 -17.68 -1.04 16.55
CA GLN A 198 -17.68 -0.59 17.94
C GLN A 198 -17.29 -1.71 18.92
N GLU A 199 -17.75 -2.94 18.69
CA GLU A 199 -17.36 -4.11 19.49
C GLU A 199 -15.85 -4.37 19.38
N THR A 200 -15.28 -4.24 18.18
CA THR A 200 -13.84 -4.45 17.95
C THR A 200 -12.99 -3.33 18.56
N ILE A 201 -13.42 -2.06 18.48
CA ILE A 201 -12.76 -0.95 19.18
C ILE A 201 -12.60 -1.27 20.68
N LYS A 202 -13.67 -1.77 21.30
CA LYS A 202 -13.66 -2.15 22.73
C LYS A 202 -12.78 -3.37 22.97
N ALA A 203 -12.95 -4.42 22.19
CA ALA A 203 -12.22 -5.68 22.34
C ALA A 203 -10.70 -5.49 22.16
N ASP A 204 -10.29 -4.73 21.15
CA ASP A 204 -8.89 -4.44 20.85
C ASP A 204 -8.33 -3.26 21.67
N THR A 205 -9.15 -2.63 22.53
CA THR A 205 -8.77 -1.51 23.41
C THR A 205 -8.15 -0.34 22.62
N LEU A 206 -8.82 0.09 21.56
CA LEU A 206 -8.38 1.20 20.70
C LEU A 206 -8.81 2.53 21.32
N LYS A 207 -7.93 3.15 22.13
CA LYS A 207 -8.23 4.33 22.95
C LYS A 207 -8.04 5.67 22.23
N TRP A 208 -7.51 5.66 21.01
CA TRP A 208 -7.38 6.85 20.18
C TRP A 208 -8.64 7.08 19.34
N GLU A 209 -8.72 8.25 18.75
CA GLU A 209 -9.86 8.66 17.94
C GLU A 209 -10.12 7.65 16.80
N GLN A 210 -11.37 7.22 16.65
CA GLN A 210 -11.80 6.23 15.67
C GLN A 210 -12.92 6.81 14.81
N ALA A 211 -12.80 6.69 13.49
CA ALA A 211 -13.79 7.18 12.54
C ALA A 211 -14.12 6.12 11.47
N CYS A 212 -15.34 6.18 10.95
CA CYS A 212 -15.81 5.31 9.88
C CYS A 212 -16.96 5.97 9.13
N ASP A 213 -17.01 5.78 7.81
CA ASP A 213 -18.14 6.19 6.97
C ASP A 213 -19.06 5.02 6.59
N PHE A 214 -18.72 3.81 7.02
CA PHE A 214 -19.43 2.56 6.74
C PHE A 214 -19.63 2.27 5.24
N SER A 215 -18.71 2.77 4.42
CA SER A 215 -18.72 2.60 2.96
C SER A 215 -17.70 1.59 2.45
N GLY A 216 -16.89 1.01 3.35
CA GLY A 216 -15.86 0.03 3.02
C GLY A 216 -14.86 0.58 1.99
N TRP A 217 -14.52 -0.23 1.00
CA TRP A 217 -13.62 0.15 -0.10
C TRP A 217 -14.19 1.26 -1.01
N SER A 218 -15.51 1.51 -0.97
CA SER A 218 -16.14 2.59 -1.74
C SER A 218 -16.10 3.95 -1.06
N GLY A 219 -15.62 4.01 0.19
CA GLY A 219 -15.49 5.22 0.99
C GLY A 219 -14.70 6.31 0.29
N GLU A 220 -15.15 7.56 0.45
CA GLU A 220 -14.51 8.70 -0.23
C GLU A 220 -13.06 8.89 0.25
N ILE A 221 -12.83 8.80 1.55
CA ILE A 221 -11.47 8.91 2.11
C ILE A 221 -10.53 7.82 1.57
N ILE A 222 -11.03 6.60 1.35
CA ILE A 222 -10.25 5.48 0.82
C ILE A 222 -9.77 5.80 -0.60
N LYS A 223 -10.66 6.33 -1.43
CA LYS A 223 -10.34 6.75 -2.80
C LYS A 223 -9.39 7.95 -2.82
N GLN A 224 -9.69 8.99 -2.02
CA GLN A 224 -8.88 10.21 -1.96
C GLN A 224 -7.44 9.94 -1.51
N PHE A 225 -7.23 9.02 -0.57
CA PHE A 225 -5.91 8.63 -0.08
C PHE A 225 -5.28 7.47 -0.86
N ALA A 226 -5.93 7.02 -1.93
CA ALA A 226 -5.49 5.89 -2.78
C ALA A 226 -5.16 4.64 -1.97
N ILE A 227 -6.01 4.29 -0.98
CA ILE A 227 -5.81 3.11 -0.14
C ILE A 227 -6.19 1.86 -0.93
N GLN A 228 -5.23 0.94 -1.11
CA GLN A 228 -5.40 -0.29 -1.91
C GLN A 228 -5.39 -1.56 -1.05
N THR A 229 -4.73 -1.51 0.12
CA THR A 229 -4.56 -2.67 0.99
C THR A 229 -4.72 -2.29 2.45
N LEU A 230 -5.04 -3.28 3.30
CA LEU A 230 -5.04 -3.15 4.74
C LEU A 230 -4.02 -4.13 5.37
N PRO A 231 -3.39 -3.77 6.49
CA PRO A 231 -3.39 -2.43 7.08
C PRO A 231 -2.52 -1.44 6.30
N THR A 232 -2.88 -0.16 6.33
CA THR A 232 -2.09 0.95 5.77
C THR A 232 -2.02 2.07 6.80
N ASN A 233 -0.93 2.84 6.81
CA ASN A 233 -0.85 4.05 7.62
C ASN A 233 -0.21 5.21 6.85
N ILE A 234 -0.58 6.43 7.24
CA ILE A 234 -0.06 7.67 6.64
C ILE A 234 0.22 8.66 7.77
N LEU A 235 1.43 9.22 7.78
CA LEU A 235 1.83 10.28 8.70
C LEU A 235 1.73 11.64 8.00
N LEU A 236 0.99 12.57 8.59
CA LEU A 236 0.84 13.94 8.11
C LEU A 236 1.58 14.91 9.03
N SER A 237 2.21 15.95 8.46
CA SER A 237 2.73 17.08 9.21
C SER A 237 1.59 18.01 9.68
N PRO A 238 1.86 18.96 10.60
CA PRO A 238 0.92 19.98 11.03
C PRO A 238 0.34 20.82 9.86
N THR A 239 1.13 21.01 8.80
CA THR A 239 0.68 21.69 7.58
C THR A 239 -0.14 20.80 6.65
N GLY A 240 -0.28 19.47 6.97
CA GLY A 240 -1.00 18.48 6.20
C GLY A 240 -0.24 17.93 5.02
N ARG A 241 1.07 18.02 5.03
CA ARG A 241 1.93 17.33 4.06
C ARG A 241 2.13 15.90 4.48
N ILE A 242 2.13 14.97 3.54
CA ILE A 242 2.39 13.56 3.79
C ILE A 242 3.89 13.38 4.06
N GLU A 243 4.23 12.91 5.26
CA GLU A 243 5.61 12.69 5.72
C GLU A 243 6.05 11.22 5.60
N GLY A 244 5.10 10.31 5.47
CA GLY A 244 5.38 8.89 5.29
C GLY A 244 4.11 8.07 5.09
N LYS A 245 4.28 6.91 4.45
CA LYS A 245 3.22 5.92 4.20
C LYS A 245 3.74 4.54 4.56
N ASN A 246 2.88 3.65 5.03
CA ASN A 246 3.20 2.25 5.37
C ASN A 246 4.42 2.12 6.30
N LEU A 247 4.51 3.01 7.28
CA LEU A 247 5.60 3.03 8.24
C LEU A 247 5.46 1.87 9.24
N ASP A 248 6.55 1.15 9.51
CA ASP A 248 6.65 0.23 10.63
C ASP A 248 6.83 0.98 11.95
N GLU A 249 6.77 0.26 13.08
CA GLU A 249 6.89 0.85 14.41
C GLU A 249 8.19 1.66 14.59
N LYS A 250 9.30 1.12 14.11
CA LYS A 250 10.61 1.76 14.22
C LYS A 250 10.70 3.04 13.38
N ALA A 251 10.15 3.00 12.17
CA ALA A 251 10.11 4.17 11.29
C ALA A 251 9.22 5.29 11.89
N ILE A 252 8.06 4.94 12.46
CA ILE A 252 7.18 5.90 13.16
C ILE A 252 7.94 6.51 14.36
N GLU A 253 8.57 5.68 15.19
CA GLU A 253 9.33 6.18 16.36
C GLU A 253 10.48 7.08 15.97
N ASN A 254 11.22 6.75 14.91
CA ASN A 254 12.32 7.58 14.41
C ASN A 254 11.80 8.93 13.91
N LYS A 255 10.72 8.93 13.15
CA LYS A 255 10.06 10.16 12.69
C LYS A 255 9.61 11.04 13.85
N LEU A 256 9.00 10.46 14.87
CA LEU A 256 8.57 11.22 16.06
C LEU A 256 9.74 11.80 16.86
N LYS A 257 10.88 11.10 16.93
CA LYS A 257 12.10 11.64 17.52
C LYS A 257 12.66 12.83 16.73
N GLU A 258 12.80 12.69 15.40
CA GLU A 258 13.24 13.78 14.52
C GLU A 258 12.35 15.03 14.66
N ILE A 259 11.05 14.83 14.80
CA ILE A 259 10.06 15.90 15.02
C ILE A 259 10.33 16.60 16.36
N ALA A 260 10.49 15.83 17.43
CA ALA A 260 10.74 16.39 18.76
C ALA A 260 12.08 17.17 18.84
N GLU A 261 13.11 16.72 18.12
CA GLU A 261 14.39 17.40 18.01
C GLU A 261 14.26 18.75 17.27
N LYS A 262 13.61 18.75 16.12
CA LYS A 262 13.36 19.98 15.33
C LYS A 262 12.52 21.02 16.08
N GLU A 263 11.57 20.60 16.92
CA GLU A 263 10.77 21.50 17.72
C GLU A 263 11.59 22.11 18.89
N LYS A 264 12.48 21.37 19.50
CA LYS A 264 13.41 21.89 20.51
C LYS A 264 14.33 22.95 19.90
N GLU A 265 14.88 22.70 18.72
CA GLU A 265 15.74 23.66 18.01
C GLU A 265 14.99 24.97 17.67
N LYS A 266 13.74 24.86 17.18
CA LYS A 266 12.90 26.04 16.91
C LYS A 266 12.60 26.85 18.16
N SER A 267 12.33 26.21 19.29
CA SER A 267 12.05 26.89 20.56
C SER A 267 13.27 27.62 21.10
N LEU A 268 14.48 27.14 20.85
CA LEU A 268 15.73 27.79 21.24
C LEU A 268 16.04 29.02 20.36
N THR A 269 15.70 28.97 19.06
CA THR A 269 15.95 30.08 18.13
C THR A 269 14.93 31.21 18.23
N THR A 270 13.73 30.95 18.78
CA THR A 270 12.67 31.98 18.92
C THR A 270 12.81 32.78 20.23
N ASN A 271 13.66 32.36 21.17
CA ASN A 271 13.92 33.04 22.44
C ASN A 271 15.19 33.92 22.41
N HIS A 272 15.69 34.24 21.24
CA HIS A 272 16.74 35.21 20.96
C HIS A 272 16.21 36.31 20.03
#